data_4cc278fc6a35fabfa52016e027773136
#
_entry.id   4cc278fc6a35fabfa52016e027773136
#
_cell.length_a   1.000
_cell.length_b   1.000
_cell.length_c   1.000
_cell.angle_alpha   90.00
_cell.angle_beta   90.00
_cell.angle_gamma   90.00
#
_symmetry.space_group_name_H-M   'P 1'
#
loop_
_entity.id
_entity.type
_entity.pdbx_description
1 polymer ?
#
loop_
_entity_poly.entity_id
_entity_poly.type
_entity_poly.pdbx_seq_one_letter_code
_entity_poly.pdbx_strand_id
1 'polypeptide(L)'
;MPENTIRGRFAPSPSGRLHLGNMLTFLLAWLDVRARGGTMVFRLEDLDPERSWEHYADLMADDLLWLGLDWDEGWRPGSQDCRQGTRAQRYTAALDALTERGMVYDCYCSRAERLAASAPHPGEPREAGCPCRTLSEQEVQKRLRMGRRAAKKLAVTDADIAFVDAHYGLQAAELLHGRDDFLIRRSDGVFAYQLAVSVDDLDMGITRVVRARDLLDSTPRQIWLMGTLGGKAPEYAHAPLLVAPDGRKLSKREGDLNMEALRQKYTPEQLTGKLAKLAGLRPTDAPVTAIELAADFSWDKVPRADIPIPPDF
;
A
#
# COMPACT_ATOMS: atom_id res chain seq x y z
N MET A 1 2.35 24.80 -8.64
CA MET A 1 1.13 24.12 -9.05
C MET A 1 -0.03 24.73 -8.28
N PRO A 2 -1.26 24.84 -8.85
CA PRO A 2 -2.38 25.34 -8.05
C PRO A 2 -2.59 24.45 -6.85
N GLU A 3 -2.81 25.05 -5.68
CA GLU A 3 -2.81 24.43 -4.33
C GLU A 3 -3.87 23.34 -4.10
N ASN A 4 -4.66 22.93 -5.10
CA ASN A 4 -5.82 22.05 -4.91
C ASN A 4 -5.98 20.97 -6.00
N THR A 5 -4.91 20.57 -6.68
CA THR A 5 -5.02 19.55 -7.74
C THR A 5 -4.96 18.16 -7.10
N ILE A 6 -6.05 17.39 -7.21
CA ILE A 6 -6.09 15.99 -6.76
C ILE A 6 -5.18 15.16 -7.66
N ARG A 7 -4.22 14.48 -7.05
CA ARG A 7 -3.29 13.59 -7.72
C ARG A 7 -3.23 12.26 -6.97
N GLY A 8 -3.92 11.27 -7.54
CA GLY A 8 -3.96 9.91 -7.00
C GLY A 8 -3.00 8.98 -7.73
N ARG A 9 -2.95 7.72 -7.28
CA ARG A 9 -2.11 6.73 -7.92
C ARG A 9 -2.70 5.32 -7.89
N PHE A 10 -2.45 4.54 -8.94
CA PHE A 10 -2.37 3.09 -8.90
C PHE A 10 -0.96 2.69 -8.47
N ALA A 11 -0.86 1.71 -7.59
CA ALA A 11 0.43 1.28 -7.03
C ALA A 11 0.47 -0.27 -6.91
N PRO A 12 0.32 -1.00 -8.03
CA PRO A 12 0.36 -2.45 -7.99
C PRO A 12 1.79 -3.00 -7.88
N SER A 13 1.93 -4.11 -7.13
CA SER A 13 3.16 -4.92 -7.12
C SER A 13 3.00 -6.09 -8.09
N PRO A 14 3.85 -6.26 -9.11
CA PRO A 14 3.70 -7.26 -10.18
C PRO A 14 4.13 -8.66 -9.73
N SER A 15 3.54 -9.14 -8.62
CA SER A 15 3.86 -10.43 -7.98
C SER A 15 2.88 -11.55 -8.33
N GLY A 16 1.94 -11.32 -9.22
CA GLY A 16 0.91 -12.25 -9.66
C GLY A 16 -0.25 -11.52 -10.33
N ARG A 17 -1.20 -12.26 -10.89
CA ARG A 17 -2.40 -11.69 -11.52
C ARG A 17 -3.24 -10.91 -10.51
N LEU A 18 -3.89 -9.83 -10.96
CA LEU A 18 -4.88 -9.12 -10.16
C LEU A 18 -6.08 -10.01 -9.84
N HIS A 19 -6.65 -9.82 -8.68
CA HIS A 19 -7.86 -10.49 -8.24
C HIS A 19 -8.97 -9.47 -7.95
N LEU A 20 -10.18 -9.94 -7.76
CA LEU A 20 -11.38 -9.12 -7.56
C LEU A 20 -11.18 -8.02 -6.49
N GLY A 21 -10.52 -8.34 -5.36
CA GLY A 21 -10.25 -7.38 -4.29
C GLY A 21 -9.32 -6.24 -4.72
N ASN A 22 -8.32 -6.52 -5.58
CA ASN A 22 -7.49 -5.46 -6.16
C ASN A 22 -8.33 -4.58 -7.08
N MET A 23 -9.17 -5.19 -7.93
CA MET A 23 -10.01 -4.45 -8.88
C MET A 23 -11.00 -3.54 -8.17
N LEU A 24 -11.63 -3.98 -7.07
CA LEU A 24 -12.47 -3.11 -6.25
C LEU A 24 -11.68 -1.90 -5.72
N THR A 25 -10.50 -2.15 -5.15
CA THR A 25 -9.67 -1.07 -4.60
C THR A 25 -9.25 -0.08 -5.68
N PHE A 26 -8.84 -0.56 -6.88
CA PHE A 26 -8.45 0.29 -8.00
C PHE A 26 -9.66 1.05 -8.59
N LEU A 27 -10.82 0.42 -8.67
CA LEU A 27 -12.05 1.09 -9.08
C LEU A 27 -12.36 2.25 -8.12
N LEU A 28 -12.37 2.02 -6.81
CA LEU A 28 -12.64 3.06 -5.81
C LEU A 28 -11.58 4.19 -5.85
N ALA A 29 -10.30 3.84 -6.07
CA ALA A 29 -9.23 4.81 -6.23
C ALA A 29 -9.43 5.70 -7.47
N TRP A 30 -9.79 5.10 -8.58
CA TRP A 30 -10.06 5.81 -9.82
C TRP A 30 -11.28 6.72 -9.70
N LEU A 31 -12.37 6.20 -9.12
CA LEU A 31 -13.62 6.97 -8.91
C LEU A 31 -13.37 8.18 -8.00
N ASP A 32 -12.64 8.01 -6.89
CA ASP A 32 -12.33 9.10 -5.96
C ASP A 32 -11.54 10.24 -6.62
N VAL A 33 -10.62 9.90 -7.50
CA VAL A 33 -9.79 10.88 -8.23
C VAL A 33 -10.58 11.52 -9.39
N ARG A 34 -11.24 10.70 -10.21
CA ARG A 34 -11.96 11.20 -11.40
C ARG A 34 -13.21 12.02 -11.06
N ALA A 35 -13.93 11.66 -10.00
CA ALA A 35 -15.05 12.47 -9.50
C ALA A 35 -14.66 13.91 -9.13
N ARG A 36 -13.37 14.14 -8.88
CA ARG A 36 -12.80 15.45 -8.51
C ARG A 36 -12.00 16.09 -9.66
N GLY A 37 -12.06 15.52 -10.87
CA GLY A 37 -11.27 15.99 -12.02
C GLY A 37 -9.76 15.87 -11.83
N GLY A 38 -9.30 14.92 -10.99
CA GLY A 38 -7.91 14.74 -10.65
C GLY A 38 -7.12 13.91 -11.67
N THR A 39 -5.81 13.88 -11.47
CA THR A 39 -4.82 13.13 -12.26
C THR A 39 -4.52 11.78 -11.61
N MET A 40 -4.54 10.70 -12.40
CA MET A 40 -4.11 9.37 -11.99
C MET A 40 -2.68 9.08 -12.46
N VAL A 41 -1.82 8.65 -11.53
CA VAL A 41 -0.46 8.18 -11.81
C VAL A 41 -0.41 6.67 -11.68
N PHE A 42 0.25 5.98 -12.59
CA PHE A 42 0.55 4.56 -12.43
C PHE A 42 1.99 4.40 -11.94
N ARG A 43 2.18 3.89 -10.73
CA ARG A 43 3.48 3.51 -10.17
C ARG A 43 3.57 2.00 -10.06
N LEU A 44 4.57 1.40 -10.70
CA LEU A 44 4.83 -0.03 -10.60
C LEU A 44 5.68 -0.30 -9.36
N GLU A 45 5.15 -1.05 -8.38
CA GLU A 45 5.86 -1.37 -7.13
C GLU A 45 6.62 -2.70 -7.23
N ASP A 46 7.75 -2.66 -7.94
CA ASP A 46 8.64 -3.78 -8.26
C ASP A 46 9.96 -3.75 -7.47
N LEU A 47 9.90 -3.34 -6.20
CA LEU A 47 11.06 -3.26 -5.29
C LEU A 47 11.82 -4.56 -5.11
N ASP A 48 11.10 -5.68 -5.07
CA ASP A 48 11.67 -7.01 -4.84
C ASP A 48 11.78 -7.74 -6.19
N PRO A 49 12.98 -7.81 -6.79
CA PRO A 49 13.15 -8.40 -8.12
C PRO A 49 12.86 -9.92 -8.15
N GLU A 50 12.97 -10.61 -7.00
CA GLU A 50 12.64 -12.04 -6.91
C GLU A 50 11.12 -12.29 -6.94
N ARG A 51 10.31 -11.26 -6.72
CA ARG A 51 8.84 -11.33 -6.65
C ARG A 51 8.15 -10.48 -7.69
N SER A 52 8.90 -9.89 -8.62
CA SER A 52 8.38 -8.96 -9.61
C SER A 52 8.66 -9.49 -11.02
N TRP A 53 7.60 -9.70 -11.79
CA TRP A 53 7.70 -10.23 -13.15
C TRP A 53 7.04 -9.27 -14.14
N GLU A 54 7.76 -8.92 -15.21
CA GLU A 54 7.31 -7.97 -16.23
C GLU A 54 5.96 -8.37 -16.84
N HIS A 55 5.77 -9.64 -17.16
CA HIS A 55 4.50 -10.10 -17.73
C HIS A 55 3.29 -9.87 -16.82
N TYR A 56 3.45 -9.86 -15.48
CA TYR A 56 2.35 -9.48 -14.58
C TYR A 56 2.11 -7.99 -14.57
N ALA A 57 3.15 -7.16 -14.77
CA ALA A 57 2.98 -5.73 -14.90
C ALA A 57 2.13 -5.39 -16.14
N ASP A 58 2.46 -6.00 -17.28
CA ASP A 58 1.70 -5.84 -18.53
C ASP A 58 0.24 -6.30 -18.38
N LEU A 59 0.03 -7.47 -17.76
CA LEU A 59 -1.31 -7.99 -17.50
C LEU A 59 -2.11 -7.09 -16.55
N MET A 60 -1.48 -6.48 -15.56
CA MET A 60 -2.15 -5.53 -14.65
C MET A 60 -2.60 -4.27 -15.37
N ALA A 61 -1.76 -3.72 -16.25
CA ALA A 61 -2.12 -2.57 -17.08
C ALA A 61 -3.29 -2.92 -18.03
N ASP A 62 -3.22 -4.07 -18.68
CA ASP A 62 -4.28 -4.55 -19.57
C ASP A 62 -5.60 -4.78 -18.81
N ASP A 63 -5.54 -5.36 -17.61
CA ASP A 63 -6.73 -5.58 -16.76
C ASP A 63 -7.39 -4.25 -16.31
N LEU A 64 -6.59 -3.24 -15.96
CA LEU A 64 -7.11 -1.92 -15.59
C LEU A 64 -7.75 -1.22 -16.79
N LEU A 65 -7.08 -1.20 -17.94
CA LEU A 65 -7.62 -0.62 -19.17
C LEU A 65 -8.87 -1.36 -19.66
N TRP A 66 -8.90 -2.68 -19.55
CA TRP A 66 -10.08 -3.46 -19.90
C TRP A 66 -11.30 -3.08 -19.04
N LEU A 67 -11.11 -2.75 -17.76
CA LEU A 67 -12.20 -2.27 -16.89
C LEU A 67 -12.53 -0.78 -17.09
N GLY A 68 -11.82 -0.08 -17.98
CA GLY A 68 -11.99 1.36 -18.22
C GLY A 68 -11.29 2.25 -17.19
N LEU A 69 -10.30 1.71 -16.44
CA LEU A 69 -9.52 2.43 -15.44
C LEU A 69 -8.21 2.91 -16.06
N ASP A 70 -8.26 4.03 -16.74
CA ASP A 70 -7.11 4.69 -17.35
C ASP A 70 -6.26 5.48 -16.33
N TRP A 71 -5.07 5.90 -16.78
CA TRP A 71 -4.20 6.80 -16.03
C TRP A 71 -3.52 7.80 -16.96
N ASP A 72 -3.16 8.95 -16.42
CA ASP A 72 -2.61 10.07 -17.18
C ASP A 72 -1.10 10.01 -17.30
N GLU A 73 -0.42 9.64 -16.21
CA GLU A 73 1.03 9.69 -16.07
C GLU A 73 1.59 8.41 -15.45
N GLY A 74 2.90 8.26 -15.58
CA GLY A 74 3.64 7.17 -14.94
C GLY A 74 3.89 5.98 -15.85
N TRP A 75 3.98 4.81 -15.24
CA TRP A 75 4.40 3.61 -15.94
C TRP A 75 3.40 3.18 -17.03
N ARG A 76 3.95 2.71 -18.13
CA ARG A 76 3.23 2.04 -19.24
C ARG A 76 4.05 0.83 -19.70
N PRO A 77 3.44 -0.19 -20.33
CA PRO A 77 4.15 -1.32 -20.88
C PRO A 77 5.36 -0.88 -21.74
N GLY A 78 6.53 -1.43 -21.43
CA GLY A 78 7.79 -1.08 -22.08
C GLY A 78 8.50 0.17 -21.57
N SER A 79 7.90 0.98 -20.65
CA SER A 79 8.56 2.13 -20.06
C SER A 79 9.33 1.79 -18.78
N GLN A 80 10.30 2.65 -18.43
CA GLN A 80 11.01 2.61 -17.15
C GLN A 80 10.52 3.67 -16.16
N ASP A 81 9.56 4.50 -16.57
CA ASP A 81 9.04 5.58 -15.77
C ASP A 81 8.23 5.05 -14.58
N CYS A 82 8.35 5.72 -13.45
CA CYS A 82 7.59 5.39 -12.24
C CYS A 82 7.68 3.92 -11.78
N ARG A 83 8.82 3.25 -12.02
CA ARG A 83 9.12 1.92 -11.48
C ARG A 83 9.93 2.04 -10.21
N GLN A 84 9.54 1.38 -9.14
CA GLN A 84 10.31 1.41 -7.89
C GLN A 84 11.69 0.78 -8.03
N GLY A 85 11.82 -0.27 -8.83
CA GLY A 85 13.10 -0.96 -9.11
C GLY A 85 14.18 -0.04 -9.72
N THR A 86 13.80 1.06 -10.40
CA THR A 86 14.73 2.03 -10.98
C THR A 86 15.06 3.20 -10.05
N ARG A 87 14.43 3.30 -8.88
CA ARG A 87 14.49 4.47 -8.00
C ARG A 87 15.42 4.32 -6.79
N ALA A 88 16.27 3.30 -6.78
CA ALA A 88 17.19 2.99 -5.67
C ALA A 88 18.01 4.19 -5.17
N GLN A 89 18.43 5.11 -6.08
CA GLN A 89 19.16 6.33 -5.70
C GLN A 89 18.31 7.26 -4.82
N ARG A 90 17.00 7.40 -5.09
CA ARG A 90 16.08 8.22 -4.27
C ARG A 90 15.94 7.65 -2.87
N TYR A 91 15.79 6.34 -2.77
CA TYR A 91 15.67 5.67 -1.49
C TYR A 91 16.98 5.69 -0.70
N THR A 92 18.13 5.60 -1.39
CA THR A 92 19.45 5.75 -0.77
C THR A 92 19.62 7.18 -0.22
N ALA A 93 19.29 8.21 -0.97
CA ALA A 93 19.37 9.59 -0.49
C ALA A 93 18.48 9.83 0.75
N ALA A 94 17.28 9.28 0.77
CA ALA A 94 16.38 9.36 1.94
C ALA A 94 16.97 8.59 3.15
N LEU A 95 17.53 7.39 2.92
CA LEU A 95 18.21 6.61 3.96
C LEU A 95 19.42 7.36 4.53
N ASP A 96 20.24 7.97 3.69
CA ASP A 96 21.43 8.71 4.10
C ASP A 96 21.05 9.94 4.93
N ALA A 97 20.06 10.72 4.49
CA ALA A 97 19.53 11.86 5.25
C ALA A 97 19.00 11.47 6.63
N LEU A 98 18.31 10.32 6.74
CA LEU A 98 17.83 9.78 8.03
C LEU A 98 19.00 9.28 8.89
N THR A 99 20.04 8.72 8.27
CA THR A 99 21.25 8.22 8.95
C THR A 99 22.07 9.37 9.52
N GLU A 100 22.27 10.45 8.75
CA GLU A 100 22.97 11.67 9.20
C GLU A 100 22.28 12.33 10.41
N ARG A 101 20.97 12.17 10.50
CA ARG A 101 20.16 12.63 11.66
C ARG A 101 20.20 11.66 12.85
N GLY A 102 20.96 10.58 12.78
CA GLY A 102 21.06 9.59 13.85
C GLY A 102 19.79 8.74 14.06
N MET A 103 18.88 8.72 13.08
CA MET A 103 17.59 8.03 13.21
C MET A 103 17.61 6.59 12.71
N VAL A 104 18.73 6.10 12.17
CA VAL A 104 18.83 4.77 11.58
C VAL A 104 19.77 3.91 12.43
N TYR A 105 19.40 2.66 12.66
CA TYR A 105 20.24 1.68 13.33
C TYR A 105 20.21 0.31 12.67
N ASP A 106 21.24 -0.48 12.95
CA ASP A 106 21.40 -1.83 12.42
C ASP A 106 20.59 -2.85 13.24
N CYS A 107 19.78 -3.62 12.53
CA CYS A 107 18.98 -4.70 13.12
C CYS A 107 19.45 -6.06 12.60
N TYR A 108 19.91 -6.91 13.52
CA TYR A 108 20.41 -8.26 13.24
C TYR A 108 19.39 -9.36 13.57
N CYS A 109 18.15 -9.01 13.90
CA CYS A 109 17.09 -9.98 14.19
C CYS A 109 16.74 -10.83 12.96
N SER A 110 16.53 -12.13 13.16
CA SER A 110 15.91 -13.00 12.17
C SER A 110 14.47 -12.59 11.89
N ARG A 111 13.87 -13.14 10.81
CA ARG A 111 12.46 -12.94 10.53
C ARG A 111 11.57 -13.43 11.67
N ALA A 112 11.90 -14.59 12.26
CA ALA A 112 11.16 -15.15 13.39
C ALA A 112 11.23 -14.26 14.63
N GLU A 113 12.42 -13.75 14.98
CA GLU A 113 12.62 -12.81 16.10
C GLU A 113 11.85 -11.50 15.87
N ARG A 114 11.81 -10.98 14.64
CA ARG A 114 11.02 -9.79 14.30
C ARG A 114 9.52 -10.03 14.42
N LEU A 115 9.03 -11.18 13.95
CA LEU A 115 7.62 -11.55 14.06
C LEU A 115 7.22 -11.77 15.53
N ALA A 116 8.05 -12.43 16.32
CA ALA A 116 7.80 -12.64 17.74
C ALA A 116 7.72 -11.29 18.51
N ALA A 117 8.59 -10.34 18.18
CA ALA A 117 8.56 -9.00 18.75
C ALA A 117 7.35 -8.14 18.25
N SER A 118 6.76 -8.52 17.12
CA SER A 118 5.63 -7.77 16.50
C SER A 118 4.27 -8.40 16.78
N ALA A 119 4.22 -9.62 17.29
CA ALA A 119 2.99 -10.36 17.58
C ALA A 119 2.70 -10.28 19.09
N PRO A 120 1.85 -9.35 19.55
CA PRO A 120 1.37 -9.42 20.92
C PRO A 120 0.47 -10.65 21.06
N HIS A 121 0.67 -11.44 22.11
CA HIS A 121 -0.39 -12.30 22.59
C HIS A 121 -1.59 -11.43 22.97
N PRO A 122 -2.84 -11.84 22.68
CA PRO A 122 -4.03 -11.07 23.06
C PRO A 122 -3.96 -10.74 24.56
N GLY A 123 -3.85 -9.43 24.90
CA GLY A 123 -3.81 -8.95 26.28
C GLY A 123 -2.42 -8.60 26.84
N GLU A 124 -1.33 -8.82 26.12
CA GLU A 124 -0.01 -8.36 26.55
C GLU A 124 0.34 -6.98 25.97
N PRO A 125 0.90 -6.07 26.80
CA PRO A 125 1.40 -4.79 26.29
C PRO A 125 2.51 -5.03 25.26
N ARG A 126 2.54 -4.25 24.19
CA ARG A 126 3.67 -4.22 23.22
C ARG A 126 4.89 -3.54 23.86
N GLU A 127 5.50 -4.17 24.87
CA GLU A 127 6.56 -3.51 25.65
C GLU A 127 7.96 -3.66 25.07
N ALA A 128 8.23 -4.65 24.24
CA ALA A 128 9.57 -4.90 23.77
C ALA A 128 9.83 -4.32 22.38
N GLY A 129 10.52 -3.19 22.35
CA GLY A 129 11.14 -2.67 21.13
C GLY A 129 12.21 -3.63 20.58
N CYS A 130 12.78 -3.27 19.42
CA CYS A 130 13.85 -4.08 18.82
C CYS A 130 15.12 -4.06 19.71
N PRO A 131 15.60 -5.20 20.22
CA PRO A 131 16.78 -5.23 21.10
C PRO A 131 18.06 -4.76 20.39
N CYS A 132 18.05 -4.70 19.05
CA CYS A 132 19.24 -4.27 18.30
C CYS A 132 19.54 -2.77 18.42
N ARG A 133 18.62 -1.98 18.94
CA ARG A 133 18.82 -0.55 19.12
C ARG A 133 19.91 -0.19 20.14
N THR A 134 20.11 -1.07 21.13
CA THR A 134 21.02 -0.84 22.26
C THR A 134 22.12 -1.90 22.37
N LEU A 135 22.39 -2.64 21.28
CA LEU A 135 23.44 -3.66 21.30
C LEU A 135 24.80 -3.04 21.55
N SER A 136 25.56 -3.66 22.46
CA SER A 136 27.00 -3.38 22.63
C SER A 136 27.78 -3.83 21.39
N GLU A 137 28.96 -3.27 21.20
CA GLU A 137 29.84 -3.66 20.09
C GLU A 137 30.20 -5.16 20.14
N GLN A 138 30.37 -5.73 21.32
CA GLN A 138 30.64 -7.16 21.50
C GLN A 138 29.47 -8.04 21.02
N GLU A 139 28.23 -7.63 21.29
CA GLU A 139 27.02 -8.33 20.82
C GLU A 139 26.86 -8.21 19.31
N VAL A 140 27.15 -7.04 18.74
CA VAL A 140 27.18 -6.84 17.28
C VAL A 140 28.18 -7.78 16.64
N GLN A 141 29.43 -7.82 17.13
CA GLN A 141 30.47 -8.72 16.64
C GLN A 141 30.09 -10.20 16.77
N LYS A 142 29.43 -10.57 17.86
CA LYS A 142 28.90 -11.93 18.04
C LYS A 142 27.87 -12.28 16.92
N ARG A 143 26.93 -11.37 16.61
CA ARG A 143 25.91 -11.59 15.58
C ARG A 143 26.53 -11.68 14.18
N LEU A 144 27.51 -10.84 13.88
CA LEU A 144 28.26 -10.87 12.63
C LEU A 144 29.00 -12.20 12.45
N ARG A 145 29.68 -12.72 13.53
CA ARG A 145 30.33 -14.04 13.51
C ARG A 145 29.35 -15.20 13.29
N MET A 146 28.09 -15.03 13.67
CA MET A 146 27.01 -15.99 13.39
C MET A 146 26.45 -15.86 11.94
N GLY A 147 27.08 -15.05 11.08
CA GLY A 147 26.65 -14.83 9.70
C GLY A 147 25.41 -13.93 9.54
N ARG A 148 25.01 -13.22 10.61
CA ARG A 148 23.86 -12.29 10.52
C ARG A 148 24.26 -11.05 9.72
N ARG A 149 23.40 -10.67 8.77
CA ARG A 149 23.53 -9.41 8.01
C ARG A 149 22.61 -8.36 8.62
N ALA A 150 23.09 -7.12 8.67
CA ALA A 150 22.30 -6.01 9.17
C ALA A 150 21.17 -5.64 8.19
N ALA A 151 19.96 -5.50 8.70
CA ALA A 151 18.91 -4.72 8.10
C ALA A 151 18.93 -3.32 8.71
N LYS A 152 18.39 -2.31 8.01
CA LYS A 152 18.26 -0.94 8.54
C LYS A 152 16.86 -0.72 9.07
N LYS A 153 16.75 -0.27 10.32
CA LYS A 153 15.50 0.16 10.94
C LYS A 153 15.55 1.65 11.22
N LEU A 154 14.39 2.28 11.09
CA LEU A 154 14.18 3.67 11.48
C LEU A 154 13.72 3.71 12.94
N ALA A 155 14.43 4.49 13.72
CA ALA A 155 14.12 4.77 15.11
C ALA A 155 13.04 5.86 15.16
N VAL A 156 11.86 5.49 15.61
CA VAL A 156 10.74 6.44 15.78
C VAL A 156 10.97 7.28 17.02
N THR A 157 10.60 8.54 16.97
CA THR A 157 10.43 9.41 18.15
C THR A 157 8.96 9.41 18.57
N ASP A 158 8.70 9.67 19.86
CA ASP A 158 7.34 9.77 20.36
C ASP A 158 6.56 10.84 19.58
N ALA A 159 5.40 10.46 19.07
CA ALA A 159 4.56 11.32 18.27
C ALA A 159 3.10 10.87 18.30
N ASP A 160 2.20 11.84 18.50
CA ASP A 160 0.77 11.65 18.31
C ASP A 160 0.42 11.99 16.86
N ILE A 161 -0.03 11.00 16.11
CA ILE A 161 -0.42 11.16 14.71
C ILE A 161 -1.94 11.05 14.59
N ALA A 162 -2.57 12.15 14.19
CA ALA A 162 -3.99 12.18 13.87
C ALA A 162 -4.19 12.59 12.40
N PHE A 163 -5.10 11.91 11.72
CA PHE A 163 -5.49 12.24 10.35
C PHE A 163 -6.97 11.88 10.11
N VAL A 164 -7.57 12.49 9.12
CA VAL A 164 -8.93 12.14 8.69
C VAL A 164 -8.85 11.24 7.48
N ASP A 165 -9.27 9.99 7.65
CA ASP A 165 -9.51 9.09 6.53
C ASP A 165 -10.87 9.41 5.91
N ALA A 166 -10.93 9.59 4.59
CA ALA A 166 -12.17 10.01 3.93
C ALA A 166 -13.29 8.98 4.03
N HIS A 167 -12.96 7.71 4.32
CA HIS A 167 -13.95 6.65 4.49
C HIS A 167 -14.17 6.27 5.96
N TYR A 168 -13.08 6.10 6.73
CA TYR A 168 -13.17 5.65 8.12
C TYR A 168 -13.24 6.80 9.15
N GLY A 169 -13.13 8.07 8.70
CA GLY A 169 -13.19 9.24 9.58
C GLY A 169 -11.90 9.49 10.36
N LEU A 170 -12.01 10.12 11.52
CA LEU A 170 -10.85 10.46 12.35
C LEU A 170 -10.10 9.20 12.81
N GLN A 171 -8.82 9.17 12.53
CA GLN A 171 -7.87 8.15 12.96
C GLN A 171 -6.82 8.80 13.84
N ALA A 172 -6.42 8.12 14.92
CA ALA A 172 -5.36 8.56 15.79
C ALA A 172 -4.50 7.37 16.19
N ALA A 173 -3.20 7.58 16.26
CA ALA A 173 -2.24 6.58 16.71
C ALA A 173 -1.09 7.26 17.45
N GLU A 174 -0.68 6.68 18.54
CA GLU A 174 0.51 7.04 19.27
C GLU A 174 1.69 6.21 18.75
N LEU A 175 2.70 6.86 18.20
CA LEU A 175 3.98 6.24 17.87
C LEU A 175 4.92 6.40 19.05
N LEU A 176 5.44 5.30 19.58
CA LEU A 176 6.34 5.31 20.73
C LEU A 176 7.77 4.92 20.35
N HIS A 177 8.69 5.68 20.89
CA HIS A 177 10.12 5.43 20.82
C HIS A 177 10.47 3.98 21.17
N GLY A 178 11.23 3.31 20.30
CA GLY A 178 11.64 1.92 20.48
C GLY A 178 10.59 0.89 20.13
N ARG A 179 9.32 1.14 20.41
CA ARG A 179 8.20 0.22 20.13
C ARG A 179 7.83 0.20 18.65
N ASP A 180 7.68 1.37 18.05
CA ASP A 180 7.15 1.51 16.71
C ASP A 180 8.20 1.64 15.61
N ASP A 181 9.47 1.35 15.96
CA ASP A 181 10.57 1.29 15.00
C ASP A 181 10.28 0.30 13.87
N PHE A 182 10.52 0.72 12.63
CA PHE A 182 10.18 -0.10 11.48
C PHE A 182 11.33 -0.25 10.48
N LEU A 183 11.24 -1.31 9.69
CA LEU A 183 12.24 -1.64 8.67
C LEU A 183 12.18 -0.64 7.51
N ILE A 184 13.35 -0.13 7.08
CA ILE A 184 13.51 0.75 5.91
C ILE A 184 14.39 0.13 4.83
N ARG A 185 15.30 -0.82 5.20
CA ARG A 185 16.08 -1.63 4.25
C ARG A 185 16.29 -3.03 4.81
N ARG A 186 16.05 -4.05 4.00
CA ARG A 186 16.26 -5.46 4.34
C ARG A 186 17.75 -5.79 4.40
N SER A 187 18.10 -6.91 5.04
CA SER A 187 19.49 -7.39 5.13
C SER A 187 20.06 -7.91 3.79
N ASP A 188 19.23 -8.17 2.81
CA ASP A 188 19.61 -8.48 1.42
C ASP A 188 19.79 -7.23 0.54
N GLY A 189 19.56 -6.05 1.10
CA GLY A 189 19.75 -4.77 0.42
C GLY A 189 18.49 -4.18 -0.20
N VAL A 190 17.39 -4.93 -0.29
CA VAL A 190 16.11 -4.44 -0.82
C VAL A 190 15.52 -3.39 0.13
N PHE A 191 15.07 -2.27 -0.39
CA PHE A 191 14.38 -1.25 0.39
C PHE A 191 13.01 -1.76 0.86
N ALA A 192 12.59 -1.34 2.03
CA ALA A 192 11.31 -1.75 2.57
C ALA A 192 10.17 -0.85 2.07
N TYR A 193 8.98 -1.42 1.97
CA TYR A 193 7.77 -0.77 1.51
C TYR A 193 7.51 0.60 2.17
N GLN A 194 7.66 0.70 3.49
CA GLN A 194 7.38 1.93 4.23
C GLN A 194 8.24 3.11 3.74
N LEU A 195 9.54 2.89 3.47
CA LEU A 195 10.42 3.93 2.95
C LEU A 195 10.06 4.26 1.51
N ALA A 196 9.97 3.24 0.65
CA ALA A 196 9.79 3.44 -0.78
C ALA A 196 8.46 4.14 -1.11
N VAL A 197 7.34 3.69 -0.54
CA VAL A 197 6.04 4.31 -0.78
C VAL A 197 5.99 5.76 -0.30
N SER A 198 6.62 6.07 0.86
CA SER A 198 6.63 7.43 1.40
C SER A 198 7.47 8.38 0.54
N VAL A 199 8.65 7.94 0.10
CA VAL A 199 9.52 8.73 -0.79
C VAL A 199 8.85 8.94 -2.13
N ASP A 200 8.23 7.91 -2.70
CA ASP A 200 7.60 8.00 -4.01
C ASP A 200 6.34 8.87 -3.99
N ASP A 201 5.50 8.75 -2.97
CA ASP A 201 4.30 9.58 -2.86
C ASP A 201 4.69 11.07 -2.71
N LEU A 202 5.80 11.39 -2.01
CA LEU A 202 6.35 12.76 -1.94
C LEU A 202 6.92 13.21 -3.29
N ASP A 203 7.84 12.44 -3.89
CA ASP A 203 8.54 12.80 -5.11
C ASP A 203 7.60 12.96 -6.31
N MET A 204 6.56 12.12 -6.38
CA MET A 204 5.55 12.16 -7.44
C MET A 204 4.44 13.17 -7.18
N GLY A 205 4.50 13.89 -6.05
CA GLY A 205 3.50 14.90 -5.68
C GLY A 205 2.10 14.30 -5.49
N ILE A 206 2.00 13.08 -4.96
CA ILE A 206 0.72 12.45 -4.68
C ILE A 206 0.02 13.20 -3.55
N THR A 207 -1.19 13.66 -3.80
CA THR A 207 -2.02 14.39 -2.83
C THR A 207 -3.17 13.55 -2.28
N ARG A 208 -3.47 12.42 -2.93
CA ARG A 208 -4.56 11.52 -2.56
C ARG A 208 -4.15 10.06 -2.67
N VAL A 209 -4.27 9.33 -1.57
CA VAL A 209 -3.96 7.90 -1.49
C VAL A 209 -5.22 7.11 -1.17
N VAL A 210 -5.68 6.33 -2.14
CA VAL A 210 -6.72 5.30 -1.91
C VAL A 210 -6.05 3.93 -1.97
N ARG A 211 -6.34 3.08 -0.97
CA ARG A 211 -5.79 1.72 -0.86
C ARG A 211 -6.65 0.85 0.05
N ALA A 212 -6.37 -0.44 0.12
CA ALA A 212 -7.12 -1.36 0.96
C ALA A 212 -6.88 -1.10 2.47
N ARG A 213 -7.88 -1.33 3.29
CA ARG A 213 -7.88 -0.99 4.73
C ARG A 213 -6.88 -1.78 5.58
N ASP A 214 -6.35 -2.89 5.08
CA ASP A 214 -5.28 -3.63 5.77
C ASP A 214 -3.96 -2.84 5.86
N LEU A 215 -3.86 -1.72 5.14
CA LEU A 215 -2.76 -0.76 5.25
C LEU A 215 -3.07 0.45 6.14
N LEU A 216 -4.27 0.52 6.75
CA LEU A 216 -4.66 1.64 7.61
C LEU A 216 -3.68 1.83 8.77
N ASP A 217 -3.29 0.74 9.44
CA ASP A 217 -2.33 0.77 10.57
C ASP A 217 -0.90 1.16 10.15
N SER A 218 -0.59 1.15 8.87
CA SER A 218 0.69 1.63 8.34
C SER A 218 0.72 3.14 8.14
N THR A 219 -0.45 3.77 8.01
CA THR A 219 -0.60 5.18 7.65
C THR A 219 0.07 6.13 8.65
N PRO A 220 -0.05 5.98 9.97
CA PRO A 220 0.62 6.86 10.92
C PRO A 220 2.14 6.88 10.76
N ARG A 221 2.76 5.71 10.54
CA ARG A 221 4.21 5.61 10.30
C ARG A 221 4.64 6.31 9.03
N GLN A 222 3.83 6.22 7.97
CA GLN A 222 4.11 6.88 6.69
C GLN A 222 3.93 8.40 6.81
N ILE A 223 2.88 8.88 7.47
CA ILE A 223 2.68 10.30 7.75
C ILE A 223 3.87 10.87 8.53
N TRP A 224 4.27 10.19 9.61
CA TRP A 224 5.42 10.58 10.42
C TRP A 224 6.72 10.59 9.61
N LEU A 225 6.96 9.57 8.79
CA LEU A 225 8.15 9.48 7.95
C LEU A 225 8.19 10.59 6.90
N MET A 226 7.08 10.86 6.22
CA MET A 226 6.99 11.93 5.23
C MET A 226 7.27 13.30 5.86
N GLY A 227 6.69 13.58 7.05
CA GLY A 227 7.00 14.79 7.81
C GLY A 227 8.47 14.86 8.24
N THR A 228 9.04 13.74 8.65
CA THR A 228 10.47 13.61 8.99
C THR A 228 11.37 13.89 7.78
N LEU A 229 10.96 13.51 6.58
CA LEU A 229 11.66 13.82 5.32
C LEU A 229 11.41 15.27 4.83
N GLY A 230 10.62 16.06 5.56
CA GLY A 230 10.34 17.47 5.24
C GLY A 230 9.19 17.66 4.25
N GLY A 231 8.42 16.61 3.96
CA GLY A 231 7.29 16.66 3.04
C GLY A 231 5.93 16.67 3.77
N LYS A 232 4.87 16.92 2.99
CA LYS A 232 3.49 16.87 3.46
C LYS A 232 2.86 15.56 3.03
N ALA A 233 2.28 14.82 3.98
CA ALA A 233 1.54 13.59 3.69
C ALA A 233 0.29 13.88 2.85
N PRO A 234 -0.11 12.95 1.95
CA PRO A 234 -1.35 13.04 1.20
C PRO A 234 -2.58 12.87 2.10
N GLU A 235 -3.75 13.17 1.56
CA GLU A 235 -5.02 12.72 2.13
C GLU A 235 -5.20 11.23 1.86
N TYR A 236 -5.86 10.53 2.78
CA TYR A 236 -6.09 9.09 2.71
C TYR A 236 -7.56 8.72 2.62
N ALA A 237 -7.84 7.65 1.91
CA ALA A 237 -9.07 6.88 2.00
C ALA A 237 -8.74 5.39 1.94
N HIS A 238 -9.25 4.61 2.86
CA HIS A 238 -9.05 3.18 2.87
C HIS A 238 -10.33 2.46 2.44
N ALA A 239 -10.20 1.57 1.45
CA ALA A 239 -11.30 0.77 0.94
C ALA A 239 -11.51 -0.48 1.81
N PRO A 240 -12.75 -0.94 2.01
CA PRO A 240 -13.02 -2.21 2.69
C PRO A 240 -12.40 -3.38 1.93
N LEU A 241 -12.09 -4.46 2.63
CA LEU A 241 -11.62 -5.69 2.00
C LEU A 241 -12.78 -6.47 1.43
N LEU A 242 -12.57 -7.12 0.28
CA LEU A 242 -13.39 -8.26 -0.10
C LEU A 242 -12.90 -9.50 0.67
N VAL A 243 -13.84 -10.19 1.27
CA VAL A 243 -13.57 -11.38 2.07
C VAL A 243 -14.38 -12.58 1.56
N ALA A 244 -13.90 -13.77 1.81
CA ALA A 244 -14.67 -14.99 1.54
C ALA A 244 -15.97 -15.01 2.37
N PRO A 245 -16.98 -15.82 2.01
CA PRO A 245 -18.24 -15.88 2.76
C PRO A 245 -18.09 -16.20 4.25
N ASP A 246 -17.00 -16.86 4.63
CA ASP A 246 -16.63 -17.17 6.02
C ASP A 246 -15.83 -16.05 6.72
N GLY A 247 -15.66 -14.89 6.09
CA GLY A 247 -14.94 -13.73 6.62
C GLY A 247 -13.41 -13.78 6.47
N ARG A 248 -12.84 -14.84 5.90
CA ARG A 248 -11.39 -14.90 5.64
C ARG A 248 -11.01 -13.95 4.52
N LYS A 249 -9.82 -13.33 4.64
CA LYS A 249 -9.22 -12.56 3.55
C LYS A 249 -9.06 -13.46 2.32
N LEU A 250 -9.44 -12.96 1.15
CA LEU A 250 -9.23 -13.65 -0.11
C LEU A 250 -7.74 -13.99 -0.29
N SER A 251 -7.47 -15.22 -0.67
CA SER A 251 -6.12 -15.70 -0.92
C SER A 251 -5.90 -15.93 -2.43
N LYS A 252 -4.65 -15.91 -2.87
CA LYS A 252 -4.27 -16.27 -4.25
C LYS A 252 -4.66 -17.70 -4.66
N ARG A 253 -5.18 -18.51 -3.72
CA ARG A 253 -5.63 -19.88 -3.98
C ARG A 253 -7.07 -19.96 -4.49
N GLU A 254 -7.84 -18.88 -4.42
CA GLU A 254 -9.18 -18.76 -4.97
C GLU A 254 -9.08 -18.34 -6.44
N GLY A 255 -8.63 -19.29 -7.28
CA GLY A 255 -8.30 -19.08 -8.70
C GLY A 255 -9.43 -18.47 -9.53
N ASP A 256 -10.69 -18.72 -9.16
CA ASP A 256 -11.86 -18.26 -9.91
C ASP A 256 -12.14 -16.75 -9.78
N LEU A 257 -11.46 -16.07 -8.85
CA LEU A 257 -11.62 -14.63 -8.62
C LEU A 257 -10.42 -13.81 -9.15
N ASN A 258 -9.53 -14.41 -9.94
CA ASN A 258 -8.50 -13.67 -10.66
C ASN A 258 -9.06 -13.08 -11.98
N MET A 259 -8.38 -12.07 -12.49
CA MET A 259 -8.85 -11.36 -13.71
C MET A 259 -8.90 -12.24 -14.95
N GLU A 260 -8.12 -13.30 -15.02
CA GLU A 260 -8.18 -14.25 -16.14
C GLU A 260 -9.53 -14.96 -16.20
N ALA A 261 -9.99 -15.51 -15.07
CA ALA A 261 -11.29 -16.17 -14.97
C ALA A 261 -12.46 -15.18 -15.11
N LEU A 262 -12.32 -14.01 -14.46
CA LEU A 262 -13.37 -12.98 -14.50
C LEU A 262 -13.63 -12.44 -15.89
N ARG A 263 -12.58 -12.23 -16.71
CA ARG A 263 -12.71 -11.76 -18.11
C ARG A 263 -13.33 -12.82 -19.04
N GLN A 264 -13.26 -14.08 -18.69
CA GLN A 264 -13.97 -15.14 -19.42
C GLN A 264 -15.47 -15.18 -19.10
N LYS A 265 -15.84 -14.75 -17.89
CA LYS A 265 -17.20 -14.83 -17.37
C LYS A 265 -18.03 -13.54 -17.62
N TYR A 266 -17.37 -12.38 -17.61
CA TYR A 266 -18.05 -11.08 -17.64
C TYR A 266 -17.48 -10.15 -18.71
N THR A 267 -18.35 -9.24 -19.21
CA THR A 267 -17.87 -8.03 -19.90
C THR A 267 -17.34 -7.00 -18.89
N PRO A 268 -16.57 -5.96 -19.32
CA PRO A 268 -16.12 -4.89 -18.44
C PRO A 268 -17.26 -4.24 -17.67
N GLU A 269 -18.36 -3.92 -18.34
CA GLU A 269 -19.54 -3.24 -17.74
C GLU A 269 -20.27 -4.14 -16.75
N GLN A 270 -20.35 -5.45 -17.04
CA GLN A 270 -20.94 -6.42 -16.13
C GLN A 270 -20.10 -6.56 -14.85
N LEU A 271 -18.78 -6.66 -14.98
CA LEU A 271 -17.89 -6.75 -13.82
C LEU A 271 -17.92 -5.44 -13.00
N THR A 272 -17.90 -4.29 -13.68
CA THR A 272 -18.03 -2.97 -13.03
C THR A 272 -19.35 -2.84 -12.28
N GLY A 273 -20.48 -3.30 -12.86
CA GLY A 273 -21.80 -3.31 -12.21
C GLY A 273 -21.80 -4.17 -10.93
N LYS A 274 -21.21 -5.35 -11.00
CA LYS A 274 -21.06 -6.25 -9.81
C LYS A 274 -20.19 -5.60 -8.72
N LEU A 275 -19.05 -5.02 -9.08
CA LEU A 275 -18.18 -4.30 -8.14
C LEU A 275 -18.91 -3.09 -7.54
N ALA A 276 -19.67 -2.33 -8.35
CA ALA A 276 -20.45 -1.19 -7.88
C ALA A 276 -21.52 -1.59 -6.88
N LYS A 277 -22.21 -2.71 -7.11
CA LYS A 277 -23.18 -3.25 -6.15
C LYS A 277 -22.52 -3.69 -4.85
N LEU A 278 -21.41 -4.44 -4.92
CA LEU A 278 -20.65 -4.85 -3.74
C LEU A 278 -20.17 -3.64 -2.92
N ALA A 279 -19.72 -2.59 -3.59
CA ALA A 279 -19.28 -1.34 -2.96
C ALA A 279 -20.44 -0.44 -2.49
N GLY A 280 -21.71 -0.85 -2.63
CA GLY A 280 -22.86 -0.04 -2.25
C GLY A 280 -23.11 1.19 -3.12
N LEU A 281 -22.37 1.35 -4.23
CA LEU A 281 -22.49 2.49 -5.14
C LEU A 281 -23.79 2.41 -5.96
N ARG A 282 -24.30 1.21 -6.20
CA ARG A 282 -25.57 0.96 -6.93
C ARG A 282 -26.38 -0.14 -6.22
N PRO A 283 -27.73 -0.07 -6.30
CA PRO A 283 -28.59 -1.07 -5.68
C PRO A 283 -28.61 -2.41 -6.45
N THR A 284 -28.25 -2.40 -7.71
CA THR A 284 -28.26 -3.57 -8.61
C THR A 284 -26.87 -3.75 -9.25
N ASP A 285 -26.62 -4.92 -9.80
CA ASP A 285 -25.42 -5.26 -10.57
C ASP A 285 -25.61 -5.08 -12.08
N ALA A 286 -26.57 -4.26 -12.49
CA ALA A 286 -26.76 -3.90 -13.91
C ALA A 286 -25.45 -3.37 -14.53
N PRO A 287 -25.13 -3.75 -15.77
CA PRO A 287 -23.92 -3.30 -16.45
C PRO A 287 -23.79 -1.77 -16.42
N VAL A 288 -22.58 -1.28 -16.13
CA VAL A 288 -22.26 0.14 -16.04
C VAL A 288 -20.77 0.34 -16.28
N THR A 289 -20.39 1.46 -16.86
CA THR A 289 -18.98 1.84 -17.02
C THR A 289 -18.42 2.55 -15.78
N ALA A 290 -17.11 2.55 -15.60
CA ALA A 290 -16.47 3.27 -14.50
C ALA A 290 -16.73 4.79 -14.60
N ILE A 291 -16.76 5.37 -15.82
CA ILE A 291 -17.00 6.80 -16.01
C ILE A 291 -18.41 7.22 -15.59
N GLU A 292 -19.42 6.38 -15.83
CA GLU A 292 -20.78 6.64 -15.37
C GLU A 292 -20.88 6.63 -13.83
N LEU A 293 -20.08 5.77 -13.15
CA LEU A 293 -20.03 5.74 -11.70
C LEU A 293 -19.33 6.96 -11.09
N ALA A 294 -18.37 7.55 -11.80
CA ALA A 294 -17.60 8.68 -11.28
C ALA A 294 -18.47 9.93 -11.04
N ALA A 295 -19.52 10.12 -11.82
CA ALA A 295 -20.40 11.28 -11.74
C ALA A 295 -21.13 11.40 -10.38
N ASP A 296 -21.37 10.29 -9.70
CA ASP A 296 -22.15 10.20 -8.45
C ASP A 296 -21.40 9.45 -7.34
N PHE A 297 -20.08 9.41 -7.42
CA PHE A 297 -19.25 8.73 -6.43
C PHE A 297 -19.22 9.47 -5.10
N SER A 298 -19.48 8.75 -3.99
CA SER A 298 -19.28 9.22 -2.62
C SER A 298 -18.84 8.07 -1.73
N TRP A 299 -17.88 8.34 -0.86
CA TRP A 299 -17.48 7.38 0.19
C TRP A 299 -18.59 7.04 1.18
N ASP A 300 -19.60 7.91 1.34
CA ASP A 300 -20.75 7.65 2.22
C ASP A 300 -21.60 6.45 1.78
N LYS A 301 -21.53 6.10 0.49
CA LYS A 301 -22.21 4.93 -0.07
C LYS A 301 -21.47 3.62 0.18
N VAL A 302 -20.14 3.69 0.37
CA VAL A 302 -19.28 2.51 0.53
C VAL A 302 -19.40 1.96 1.95
N PRO A 303 -19.65 0.65 2.14
CA PRO A 303 -19.74 0.07 3.48
C PRO A 303 -18.39 0.11 4.20
N ARG A 304 -18.40 0.45 5.50
CA ARG A 304 -17.17 0.44 6.33
C ARG A 304 -16.72 -0.95 6.75
N ALA A 305 -17.67 -1.90 6.82
CA ALA A 305 -17.35 -3.30 7.10
C ALA A 305 -16.73 -3.97 5.87
N ASP A 306 -15.95 -5.02 6.10
CA ASP A 306 -15.50 -5.89 5.01
C ASP A 306 -16.68 -6.51 4.28
N ILE A 307 -16.52 -6.68 2.99
CA ILE A 307 -17.59 -7.06 2.08
C ILE A 307 -17.45 -8.56 1.77
N PRO A 308 -18.36 -9.43 2.24
CA PRO A 308 -18.35 -10.82 1.85
C PRO A 308 -18.76 -10.96 0.37
N ILE A 309 -17.99 -11.77 -0.35
CA ILE A 309 -18.31 -12.08 -1.75
C ILE A 309 -19.47 -13.07 -1.77
N PRO A 310 -20.54 -12.82 -2.54
CA PRO A 310 -21.60 -13.77 -2.74
C PRO A 310 -21.10 -15.10 -3.32
N PRO A 311 -21.66 -16.25 -2.92
CA PRO A 311 -21.20 -17.56 -3.42
C PRO A 311 -21.37 -17.75 -4.93
N ASP A 312 -22.27 -16.99 -5.54
CA ASP A 312 -22.63 -17.03 -6.97
C ASP A 312 -21.95 -15.95 -7.81
N PHE A 313 -20.94 -15.30 -7.25
CA PHE A 313 -20.18 -14.22 -7.93
C PHE A 313 -19.48 -14.70 -9.18
#